data_f98350c984ccfde2504757b0dec7c8f3
#
_entry.id   f98350c984ccfde2504757b0dec7c8f3
#
_cell.length_a   1.000
_cell.length_b   1.000
_cell.length_c   1.000
_cell.angle_alpha   90.00
_cell.angle_beta   90.00
_cell.angle_gamma   90.00
#
_symmetry.space_group_name_H-M   'P 1'
#
loop_
_entity.id
_entity.type
_entity.pdbx_description
1 polymer ?
#
loop_
_entity_poly.entity_id
_entity_poly.type
_entity_poly.pdbx_seq_one_letter_code
_entity_poly.pdbx_strand_id
1 'polypeptide(L)'
;MYICTLMRNSYRNLLILTLFTTLFTTACSDFRKLQKSDDWEKKYDAAINYYEQGEYYKANVLLEQILPIIKGSEKAEIANFYYGYTYYYQEQYLLASHYFKTFYDTFNRSKFAEEARFMFGYSLFKDSPRYNLDQASSKEAITALQGFINLFPNSEFVPKADSALGQLRSKLERKAYEKALLYYDLKKFMTGEYLKAALVEFDNFQDDFPGSEFAEEIRYLEIEAMFKLAEVSIYSLKKERYLEAIEFYENFIDTYSNSKFQKKAEKIYEDSLEQIRILNT
;
A
#
# COMPACT_ATOMS: atom_id res chain seq x y z
N MET A 1 30.85 -11.32 -57.23
CA MET A 1 30.08 -12.35 -56.49
C MET A 1 29.50 -11.86 -55.17
N TYR A 2 30.10 -10.91 -54.44
CA TYR A 2 29.61 -10.37 -53.15
C TYR A 2 28.36 -9.48 -53.22
N ILE A 3 28.14 -8.77 -54.33
CA ILE A 3 26.99 -7.82 -54.44
C ILE A 3 25.65 -8.58 -54.60
N CYS A 4 25.64 -9.72 -55.26
CA CYS A 4 24.43 -10.51 -55.49
C CYS A 4 23.89 -11.19 -54.20
N THR A 5 24.77 -11.53 -53.27
CA THR A 5 24.39 -12.11 -51.94
C THR A 5 23.84 -11.07 -50.97
N LEU A 6 24.35 -9.86 -50.99
CA LEU A 6 23.85 -8.73 -50.19
C LEU A 6 22.44 -8.31 -50.63
N MET A 7 22.18 -8.21 -51.92
CA MET A 7 20.85 -7.90 -52.45
C MET A 7 19.83 -8.98 -52.10
N ARG A 8 20.18 -10.28 -52.20
CA ARG A 8 19.30 -11.40 -51.88
C ARG A 8 18.91 -11.44 -50.37
N ASN A 9 19.84 -11.08 -49.50
CA ASN A 9 19.53 -10.98 -48.04
C ASN A 9 18.66 -9.77 -47.73
N SER A 10 18.84 -8.64 -48.39
CA SER A 10 18.02 -7.45 -48.23
C SER A 10 16.57 -7.68 -48.65
N TYR A 11 16.33 -8.33 -49.79
CA TYR A 11 14.98 -8.69 -50.24
C TYR A 11 14.31 -9.72 -49.30
N ARG A 12 15.07 -10.67 -48.79
CA ARG A 12 14.54 -11.65 -47.81
C ARG A 12 14.12 -10.98 -46.50
N ASN A 13 14.92 -10.07 -46.00
CA ASN A 13 14.60 -9.31 -44.80
C ASN A 13 13.40 -8.35 -45.01
N LEU A 14 13.32 -7.74 -46.21
CA LEU A 14 12.17 -6.90 -46.58
C LEU A 14 10.88 -7.72 -46.69
N LEU A 15 10.95 -8.93 -47.29
CA LEU A 15 9.82 -9.86 -47.35
C LEU A 15 9.36 -10.35 -45.97
N ILE A 16 10.29 -10.63 -45.07
CA ILE A 16 9.97 -11.01 -43.69
C ILE A 16 9.33 -9.84 -42.96
N LEU A 17 9.84 -8.62 -43.15
CA LEU A 17 9.30 -7.41 -42.50
C LEU A 17 7.89 -7.09 -43.05
N THR A 18 7.65 -7.22 -44.34
CA THR A 18 6.32 -7.02 -44.94
C THR A 18 5.33 -8.11 -44.52
N LEU A 19 5.76 -9.36 -44.40
CA LEU A 19 4.94 -10.46 -43.92
C LEU A 19 4.55 -10.24 -42.44
N PHE A 20 5.49 -9.74 -41.62
CA PHE A 20 5.25 -9.42 -40.21
C PHE A 20 4.27 -8.25 -40.05
N THR A 21 4.38 -7.21 -40.88
CA THR A 21 3.46 -6.06 -40.84
C THR A 21 2.04 -6.41 -41.29
N THR A 22 1.86 -7.33 -42.27
CA THR A 22 0.52 -7.75 -42.72
C THR A 22 -0.22 -8.61 -41.68
N LEU A 23 0.48 -9.38 -40.86
CA LEU A 23 -0.11 -10.17 -39.78
C LEU A 23 -0.74 -9.31 -38.67
N PHE A 24 -0.15 -8.15 -38.39
CA PHE A 24 -0.68 -7.24 -37.34
C PHE A 24 -1.94 -6.46 -37.78
N THR A 25 -2.14 -6.25 -39.09
CA THR A 25 -3.28 -5.46 -39.61
C THR A 25 -4.58 -6.24 -39.63
N THR A 26 -4.55 -7.57 -39.76
CA THR A 26 -5.77 -8.40 -39.82
C THR A 26 -6.44 -8.56 -38.44
N ALA A 27 -5.69 -8.75 -37.37
CA ALA A 27 -6.22 -8.93 -36.03
C ALA A 27 -6.99 -7.68 -35.52
N CYS A 28 -6.56 -6.47 -35.88
CA CYS A 28 -7.26 -5.22 -35.56
C CYS A 28 -8.61 -5.06 -36.29
N SER A 29 -8.79 -5.65 -37.46
CA SER A 29 -10.02 -5.51 -38.27
C SER A 29 -11.17 -6.31 -37.67
N ASP A 30 -10.91 -7.52 -37.19
CA ASP A 30 -11.96 -8.43 -36.69
C ASP A 30 -12.48 -8.00 -35.31
N PHE A 31 -11.61 -7.51 -34.40
CA PHE A 31 -12.03 -6.91 -33.14
C PHE A 31 -12.95 -5.69 -33.37
N ARG A 32 -12.62 -4.80 -34.33
CA ARG A 32 -13.47 -3.64 -34.65
C ARG A 32 -14.83 -4.02 -35.22
N LYS A 33 -14.91 -5.07 -36.01
CA LYS A 33 -16.18 -5.60 -36.54
C LYS A 33 -17.03 -6.14 -35.39
N LEU A 34 -16.41 -6.90 -34.52
CA LEU A 34 -17.07 -7.46 -33.33
C LEU A 34 -17.56 -6.38 -32.38
N GLN A 35 -16.75 -5.35 -32.09
CA GLN A 35 -17.13 -4.22 -31.26
C GLN A 35 -18.38 -3.48 -31.79
N LYS A 36 -18.56 -3.41 -33.12
CA LYS A 36 -19.71 -2.79 -33.77
C LYS A 36 -20.90 -3.71 -33.95
N SER A 37 -20.78 -5.00 -33.67
CA SER A 37 -21.87 -5.97 -33.80
C SER A 37 -22.90 -5.74 -32.70
N ASP A 38 -24.17 -6.00 -33.00
CA ASP A 38 -25.26 -6.05 -32.00
C ASP A 38 -25.40 -7.42 -31.35
N ASP A 39 -24.66 -8.43 -31.84
CA ASP A 39 -24.69 -9.80 -31.38
C ASP A 39 -23.91 -9.92 -30.03
N TRP A 40 -24.63 -9.79 -28.93
CA TRP A 40 -24.05 -9.85 -27.59
C TRP A 40 -23.51 -11.23 -27.22
N GLU A 41 -24.04 -12.32 -27.78
CA GLU A 41 -23.56 -13.69 -27.54
C GLU A 41 -22.16 -13.87 -28.12
N LYS A 42 -21.96 -13.47 -29.38
CA LYS A 42 -20.62 -13.47 -29.99
C LYS A 42 -19.65 -12.57 -29.26
N LYS A 43 -20.11 -11.39 -28.76
CA LYS A 43 -19.25 -10.51 -27.94
C LYS A 43 -18.86 -11.18 -26.64
N TYR A 44 -19.79 -11.87 -25.98
CA TYR A 44 -19.52 -12.61 -24.76
C TYR A 44 -18.45 -13.69 -24.96
N ASP A 45 -18.67 -14.59 -25.94
CA ASP A 45 -17.74 -15.67 -26.21
C ASP A 45 -16.34 -15.16 -26.61
N ALA A 46 -16.29 -14.09 -27.40
CA ALA A 46 -15.03 -13.45 -27.76
C ALA A 46 -14.37 -12.73 -26.56
N ALA A 47 -15.14 -12.11 -25.67
CA ALA A 47 -14.60 -11.47 -24.47
C ALA A 47 -13.93 -12.47 -23.54
N ILE A 48 -14.56 -13.63 -23.33
CA ILE A 48 -13.99 -14.72 -22.55
C ILE A 48 -12.70 -15.24 -23.21
N ASN A 49 -12.72 -15.47 -24.54
CA ASN A 49 -11.55 -15.92 -25.26
C ASN A 49 -10.40 -14.89 -25.22
N TYR A 50 -10.68 -13.59 -25.36
CA TYR A 50 -9.66 -12.55 -25.21
C TYR A 50 -9.09 -12.50 -23.78
N TYR A 51 -9.93 -12.69 -22.78
CA TYR A 51 -9.48 -12.77 -21.40
C TYR A 51 -8.51 -13.95 -21.18
N GLU A 52 -8.84 -15.13 -21.68
CA GLU A 52 -8.01 -16.34 -21.58
C GLU A 52 -6.67 -16.19 -22.34
N GLN A 53 -6.64 -15.38 -23.41
CA GLN A 53 -5.43 -15.06 -24.17
C GLN A 53 -4.59 -13.94 -23.54
N GLY A 54 -5.03 -13.34 -22.42
CA GLY A 54 -4.35 -12.20 -21.78
C GLY A 54 -4.60 -10.85 -22.47
N GLU A 55 -5.51 -10.80 -23.46
CA GLU A 55 -5.89 -9.59 -24.18
C GLU A 55 -6.94 -8.79 -23.39
N TYR A 56 -6.58 -8.43 -22.14
CA TYR A 56 -7.51 -7.88 -21.15
C TYR A 56 -8.22 -6.60 -21.58
N TYR A 57 -7.54 -5.74 -22.34
CA TYR A 57 -8.17 -4.55 -22.90
C TYR A 57 -9.33 -4.88 -23.85
N LYS A 58 -9.14 -5.83 -24.76
CA LYS A 58 -10.19 -6.24 -25.71
C LYS A 58 -11.36 -6.91 -24.96
N ALA A 59 -11.05 -7.78 -24.00
CA ALA A 59 -12.05 -8.40 -23.14
C ALA A 59 -12.86 -7.34 -22.40
N ASN A 60 -12.19 -6.36 -21.79
CA ASN A 60 -12.82 -5.27 -21.04
C ASN A 60 -13.82 -4.49 -21.89
N VAL A 61 -13.39 -4.04 -23.09
CA VAL A 61 -14.24 -3.26 -24.01
C VAL A 61 -15.50 -4.02 -24.43
N LEU A 62 -15.40 -5.35 -24.67
CA LEU A 62 -16.57 -6.15 -25.05
C LEU A 62 -17.47 -6.41 -23.84
N LEU A 63 -16.90 -6.72 -22.68
CA LEU A 63 -17.67 -6.92 -21.45
C LEU A 63 -18.44 -5.67 -21.06
N GLU A 64 -17.82 -4.49 -21.12
CA GLU A 64 -18.48 -3.22 -20.85
C GLU A 64 -19.74 -3.01 -21.69
N GLN A 65 -19.70 -3.37 -22.98
CA GLN A 65 -20.83 -3.23 -23.88
C GLN A 65 -21.98 -4.21 -23.59
N ILE A 66 -21.67 -5.43 -23.12
CA ILE A 66 -22.68 -6.47 -22.96
C ILE A 66 -23.25 -6.54 -21.54
N LEU A 67 -22.51 -6.12 -20.51
CA LEU A 67 -22.97 -6.22 -19.12
C LEU A 67 -24.35 -5.63 -18.86
N PRO A 68 -24.71 -4.45 -19.40
CA PRO A 68 -26.06 -3.92 -19.27
C PRO A 68 -27.14 -4.78 -19.95
N ILE A 69 -26.80 -5.47 -21.06
CA ILE A 69 -27.70 -6.26 -21.85
C ILE A 69 -27.99 -7.61 -21.20
N ILE A 70 -26.95 -8.27 -20.65
CA ILE A 70 -27.04 -9.63 -20.08
C ILE A 70 -27.46 -9.65 -18.63
N LYS A 71 -27.81 -8.51 -18.04
CA LYS A 71 -28.20 -8.39 -16.64
C LYS A 71 -29.34 -9.36 -16.30
N GLY A 72 -29.12 -10.18 -15.27
CA GLY A 72 -30.09 -11.22 -14.84
C GLY A 72 -29.99 -12.55 -15.58
N SER A 73 -29.10 -12.69 -16.57
CA SER A 73 -28.81 -13.98 -17.22
C SER A 73 -27.73 -14.78 -16.43
N GLU A 74 -27.65 -16.08 -16.70
CA GLU A 74 -26.59 -16.95 -16.15
C GLU A 74 -25.18 -16.49 -16.54
N LYS A 75 -25.04 -15.84 -17.71
CA LYS A 75 -23.75 -15.30 -18.20
C LYS A 75 -23.32 -14.04 -17.46
N ALA A 76 -24.25 -13.32 -16.81
CA ALA A 76 -23.95 -12.06 -16.14
C ALA A 76 -22.95 -12.23 -14.97
N GLU A 77 -23.04 -13.32 -14.24
CA GLU A 77 -22.16 -13.61 -13.10
C GLU A 77 -20.70 -13.74 -13.58
N ILE A 78 -20.44 -14.62 -14.54
CA ILE A 78 -19.09 -14.85 -15.08
C ILE A 78 -18.54 -13.59 -15.74
N ALA A 79 -19.36 -12.87 -16.52
CA ALA A 79 -18.97 -11.65 -17.19
C ALA A 79 -18.54 -10.53 -16.21
N ASN A 80 -19.31 -10.30 -15.14
CA ASN A 80 -18.96 -9.31 -14.11
C ASN A 80 -17.68 -9.69 -13.35
N PHE A 81 -17.48 -10.98 -13.05
CA PHE A 81 -16.29 -11.45 -12.38
C PHE A 81 -15.03 -11.22 -13.22
N TYR A 82 -15.06 -11.63 -14.47
CA TYR A 82 -13.94 -11.38 -15.39
C TYR A 82 -13.74 -9.89 -15.72
N TYR A 83 -14.82 -9.11 -15.71
CA TYR A 83 -14.71 -7.66 -15.89
C TYR A 83 -13.86 -7.00 -14.79
N GLY A 84 -14.06 -7.40 -13.52
CA GLY A 84 -13.18 -6.99 -12.42
C GLY A 84 -11.71 -7.37 -12.68
N TYR A 85 -11.47 -8.60 -13.12
CA TYR A 85 -10.13 -9.06 -13.45
C TYR A 85 -9.50 -8.36 -14.65
N THR A 86 -10.27 -7.95 -15.65
CA THR A 86 -9.69 -7.17 -16.77
C THR A 86 -9.08 -5.86 -16.29
N TYR A 87 -9.68 -5.18 -15.32
CA TYR A 87 -9.07 -4.00 -14.70
C TYR A 87 -7.84 -4.34 -13.87
N TYR A 88 -7.90 -5.44 -13.10
CA TYR A 88 -6.78 -5.86 -12.28
C TYR A 88 -5.52 -6.15 -13.11
N TYR A 89 -5.66 -6.89 -14.20
CA TYR A 89 -4.54 -7.22 -15.08
C TYR A 89 -4.06 -6.04 -15.94
N GLN A 90 -4.86 -5.00 -16.09
CA GLN A 90 -4.46 -3.72 -16.67
C GLN A 90 -3.87 -2.75 -15.63
N GLU A 91 -3.61 -3.21 -14.40
CA GLU A 91 -3.07 -2.43 -13.27
C GLU A 91 -3.97 -1.25 -12.85
N GLN A 92 -5.25 -1.26 -13.26
CA GLN A 92 -6.25 -0.27 -12.85
C GLN A 92 -6.91 -0.72 -11.54
N TYR A 93 -6.09 -0.81 -10.48
CA TYR A 93 -6.45 -1.49 -9.24
C TYR A 93 -7.63 -0.87 -8.50
N LEU A 94 -7.77 0.44 -8.53
CA LEU A 94 -8.91 1.12 -7.90
C LEU A 94 -10.23 0.76 -8.58
N LEU A 95 -10.25 0.69 -9.93
CA LEU A 95 -11.41 0.21 -10.67
C LEU A 95 -11.67 -1.28 -10.43
N ALA A 96 -10.61 -2.09 -10.42
CA ALA A 96 -10.73 -3.50 -10.10
C ALA A 96 -11.39 -3.72 -8.72
N SER A 97 -10.94 -2.99 -7.70
CA SER A 97 -11.53 -3.06 -6.36
C SER A 97 -13.02 -2.72 -6.39
N HIS A 98 -13.39 -1.64 -7.06
CA HIS A 98 -14.80 -1.26 -7.21
C HIS A 98 -15.67 -2.37 -7.84
N TYR A 99 -15.20 -2.98 -8.93
CA TYR A 99 -15.96 -4.02 -9.62
C TYR A 99 -16.00 -5.34 -8.85
N PHE A 100 -14.93 -5.74 -8.15
CA PHE A 100 -14.98 -6.88 -7.26
C PHE A 100 -15.92 -6.65 -6.07
N LYS A 101 -15.94 -5.44 -5.51
CA LYS A 101 -16.89 -5.07 -4.46
C LYS A 101 -18.33 -5.18 -4.97
N THR A 102 -18.63 -4.57 -6.11
CA THR A 102 -19.93 -4.62 -6.75
C THR A 102 -20.35 -6.07 -7.04
N PHE A 103 -19.39 -6.91 -7.46
CA PHE A 103 -19.63 -8.32 -7.74
C PHE A 103 -20.12 -9.08 -6.49
N TYR A 104 -19.36 -9.09 -5.40
CA TYR A 104 -19.75 -9.86 -4.22
C TYR A 104 -20.98 -9.29 -3.50
N ASP A 105 -21.25 -8.00 -3.63
CA ASP A 105 -22.49 -7.37 -3.12
C ASP A 105 -23.71 -7.81 -3.94
N THR A 106 -23.54 -8.02 -5.26
CA THR A 106 -24.64 -8.41 -6.17
C THR A 106 -24.82 -9.92 -6.23
N PHE A 107 -23.75 -10.69 -6.30
CA PHE A 107 -23.70 -12.14 -6.46
C PHE A 107 -23.17 -12.85 -5.21
N ASN A 108 -23.72 -12.52 -4.05
CA ASN A 108 -23.22 -12.97 -2.74
C ASN A 108 -23.29 -14.49 -2.51
N ARG A 109 -24.04 -15.22 -3.33
CA ARG A 109 -24.13 -16.70 -3.32
C ARG A 109 -23.31 -17.37 -4.42
N SER A 110 -22.59 -16.58 -5.22
CA SER A 110 -21.72 -17.07 -6.26
C SER A 110 -20.56 -17.89 -5.67
N LYS A 111 -20.14 -18.91 -6.40
CA LYS A 111 -18.89 -19.62 -6.09
C LYS A 111 -17.66 -18.72 -6.18
N PHE A 112 -17.76 -17.58 -6.87
CA PHE A 112 -16.69 -16.59 -7.01
C PHE A 112 -16.77 -15.48 -5.96
N ALA A 113 -17.81 -15.46 -5.09
CA ALA A 113 -18.00 -14.36 -4.14
C ALA A 113 -16.87 -14.28 -3.10
N GLU A 114 -16.33 -15.40 -2.66
CA GLU A 114 -15.18 -15.45 -1.76
C GLU A 114 -13.93 -14.84 -2.41
N GLU A 115 -13.60 -15.29 -3.62
CA GLU A 115 -12.47 -14.77 -4.38
C GLU A 115 -12.62 -13.28 -4.71
N ALA A 116 -13.82 -12.85 -5.11
CA ALA A 116 -14.10 -11.45 -5.39
C ALA A 116 -13.91 -10.57 -4.13
N ARG A 117 -14.31 -11.07 -2.96
CA ARG A 117 -14.10 -10.34 -1.69
C ARG A 117 -12.62 -10.24 -1.32
N PHE A 118 -11.85 -11.30 -1.54
CA PHE A 118 -10.41 -11.24 -1.43
C PHE A 118 -9.81 -10.24 -2.43
N MET A 119 -10.20 -10.32 -3.72
CA MET A 119 -9.68 -9.47 -4.79
C MET A 119 -10.04 -7.99 -4.59
N PHE A 120 -11.15 -7.67 -3.95
CA PHE A 120 -11.46 -6.30 -3.52
C PHE A 120 -10.34 -5.74 -2.65
N GLY A 121 -10.04 -6.38 -1.52
CA GLY A 121 -8.98 -5.93 -0.61
C GLY A 121 -7.58 -6.01 -1.22
N TYR A 122 -7.32 -7.04 -2.03
CA TYR A 122 -6.02 -7.24 -2.67
C TYR A 122 -5.75 -6.22 -3.78
N SER A 123 -6.78 -5.78 -4.50
CA SER A 123 -6.66 -4.69 -5.48
C SER A 123 -6.34 -3.36 -4.79
N LEU A 124 -6.99 -3.04 -3.67
CA LEU A 124 -6.65 -1.87 -2.85
C LEU A 124 -5.21 -1.94 -2.29
N PHE A 125 -4.75 -3.13 -1.90
CA PHE A 125 -3.35 -3.34 -1.52
C PHE A 125 -2.40 -3.01 -2.69
N LYS A 126 -2.71 -3.46 -3.90
CA LYS A 126 -1.93 -3.17 -5.11
C LYS A 126 -1.95 -1.67 -5.48
N ASP A 127 -3.07 -1.00 -5.23
CA ASP A 127 -3.23 0.45 -5.42
C ASP A 127 -2.50 1.28 -4.35
N SER A 128 -2.19 0.67 -3.22
CA SER A 128 -1.61 1.34 -2.06
C SER A 128 -0.29 2.05 -2.41
N PRO A 129 -0.18 3.37 -2.21
CA PRO A 129 0.97 4.17 -2.63
C PRO A 129 2.18 3.95 -1.70
N ARG A 130 3.29 4.64 -1.99
CA ARG A 130 4.46 4.67 -1.09
C ARG A 130 4.08 5.29 0.26
N TYR A 131 4.80 4.91 1.33
CA TYR A 131 4.50 5.30 2.71
C TYR A 131 4.38 6.82 2.93
N ASN A 132 5.14 7.63 2.19
CA ASN A 132 5.17 9.09 2.34
C ASN A 132 3.98 9.82 1.68
N LEU A 133 3.15 9.10 0.90
CA LEU A 133 1.94 9.64 0.29
C LEU A 133 0.71 9.40 1.18
N ASP A 134 -0.46 9.85 0.73
CA ASP A 134 -1.73 9.54 1.42
C ASP A 134 -1.96 8.03 1.50
N GLN A 135 -2.48 7.54 2.63
CA GLN A 135 -2.64 6.11 2.90
C GLN A 135 -4.11 5.69 3.00
N ALA A 136 -5.03 6.41 2.37
CA ALA A 136 -6.45 6.06 2.39
C ALA A 136 -6.70 4.66 1.81
N SER A 137 -6.18 4.37 0.59
CA SER A 137 -6.27 3.03 -0.02
C SER A 137 -5.63 1.95 0.86
N SER A 138 -4.51 2.25 1.54
CA SER A 138 -3.85 1.30 2.44
C SER A 138 -4.71 0.93 3.64
N LYS A 139 -5.37 1.91 4.25
CA LYS A 139 -6.27 1.70 5.41
C LYS A 139 -7.52 0.94 5.00
N GLU A 140 -8.09 1.26 3.84
CA GLU A 140 -9.23 0.53 3.29
C GLU A 140 -8.87 -0.91 2.95
N ALA A 141 -7.68 -1.15 2.36
CA ALA A 141 -7.16 -2.48 2.08
C ALA A 141 -7.01 -3.32 3.36
N ILE A 142 -6.48 -2.73 4.45
CA ILE A 142 -6.35 -3.41 5.74
C ILE A 142 -7.73 -3.85 6.25
N THR A 143 -8.71 -2.94 6.24
CA THR A 143 -10.07 -3.23 6.68
C THR A 143 -10.71 -4.34 5.85
N ALA A 144 -10.55 -4.28 4.52
CA ALA A 144 -11.11 -5.25 3.59
C ALA A 144 -10.48 -6.63 3.75
N LEU A 145 -9.15 -6.72 3.82
CA LEU A 145 -8.43 -8.00 3.95
C LEU A 145 -8.64 -8.63 5.33
N GLN A 146 -8.66 -7.83 6.40
CA GLN A 146 -8.98 -8.35 7.74
C GLN A 146 -10.41 -8.86 7.81
N GLY A 147 -11.36 -8.12 7.21
CA GLY A 147 -12.75 -8.56 7.09
C GLY A 147 -12.91 -9.84 6.27
N PHE A 148 -12.10 -10.02 5.22
CA PHE A 148 -12.05 -11.25 4.44
C PHE A 148 -11.56 -12.45 5.28
N ILE A 149 -10.44 -12.30 5.99
CA ILE A 149 -9.88 -13.38 6.82
C ILE A 149 -10.84 -13.78 7.94
N ASN A 150 -11.48 -12.80 8.59
CA ASN A 150 -12.46 -13.08 9.63
C ASN A 150 -13.67 -13.86 9.12
N LEU A 151 -14.08 -13.60 7.88
CA LEU A 151 -15.25 -14.26 7.28
C LEU A 151 -14.91 -15.63 6.67
N PHE A 152 -13.70 -15.79 6.15
CA PHE A 152 -13.22 -16.98 5.47
C PHE A 152 -11.87 -17.48 6.03
N PRO A 153 -11.80 -17.89 7.31
CA PRO A 153 -10.52 -18.20 7.97
C PRO A 153 -9.80 -19.42 7.38
N ASN A 154 -10.51 -20.28 6.65
CA ASN A 154 -9.97 -21.47 6.01
C ASN A 154 -9.78 -21.31 4.48
N SER A 155 -9.89 -20.10 3.95
CA SER A 155 -9.73 -19.83 2.53
C SER A 155 -8.26 -20.02 2.09
N GLU A 156 -8.08 -20.53 0.88
CA GLU A 156 -6.75 -20.62 0.24
C GLU A 156 -6.07 -19.25 0.04
N PHE A 157 -6.84 -18.15 0.04
CA PHE A 157 -6.33 -16.78 -0.11
C PHE A 157 -5.81 -16.18 1.21
N VAL A 158 -6.06 -16.80 2.38
CA VAL A 158 -5.63 -16.28 3.70
C VAL A 158 -4.13 -16.01 3.77
N PRO A 159 -3.23 -16.92 3.36
CA PRO A 159 -1.79 -16.64 3.43
C PRO A 159 -1.37 -15.40 2.60
N LYS A 160 -2.03 -15.19 1.46
CA LYS A 160 -1.77 -14.04 0.59
C LYS A 160 -2.32 -12.74 1.18
N ALA A 161 -3.49 -12.81 1.82
CA ALA A 161 -4.10 -11.70 2.54
C ALA A 161 -3.27 -11.29 3.75
N ASP A 162 -2.78 -12.23 4.56
CA ASP A 162 -1.91 -11.97 5.71
C ASP A 162 -0.58 -11.32 5.29
N SER A 163 0.04 -11.82 4.21
CA SER A 163 1.24 -11.20 3.66
C SER A 163 1.01 -9.75 3.22
N ALA A 164 -0.12 -9.47 2.57
CA ALA A 164 -0.49 -8.12 2.17
C ALA A 164 -0.75 -7.22 3.38
N LEU A 165 -1.43 -7.72 4.42
CA LEU A 165 -1.66 -7.02 5.68
C LEU A 165 -0.34 -6.66 6.38
N GLY A 166 0.61 -7.59 6.44
CA GLY A 166 1.95 -7.32 7.00
C GLY A 166 2.65 -6.17 6.28
N GLN A 167 2.66 -6.18 4.94
CA GLN A 167 3.26 -5.12 4.14
C GLN A 167 2.56 -3.76 4.32
N LEU A 168 1.23 -3.75 4.42
CA LEU A 168 0.46 -2.51 4.65
C LEU A 168 0.75 -1.94 6.04
N ARG A 169 0.80 -2.78 7.08
CA ARG A 169 1.13 -2.37 8.45
C ARG A 169 2.54 -1.78 8.53
N SER A 170 3.54 -2.45 7.96
CA SER A 170 4.91 -1.93 7.90
C SER A 170 4.99 -0.59 7.17
N LYS A 171 4.17 -0.38 6.14
CA LYS A 171 4.09 0.89 5.42
C LYS A 171 3.52 2.02 6.30
N LEU A 172 2.45 1.74 7.07
CA LEU A 172 1.87 2.72 8.00
C LEU A 172 2.82 3.01 9.16
N GLU A 173 3.45 1.98 9.72
CA GLU A 173 4.48 2.09 10.74
C GLU A 173 5.65 2.99 10.30
N ARG A 174 6.19 2.74 9.10
CA ARG A 174 7.24 3.58 8.53
C ARG A 174 6.79 5.03 8.37
N LYS A 175 5.56 5.27 7.94
CA LYS A 175 5.00 6.63 7.83
C LYS A 175 4.92 7.32 9.19
N ALA A 176 4.45 6.64 10.21
CA ALA A 176 4.33 7.18 11.56
C ALA A 176 5.72 7.52 12.13
N TYR A 177 6.68 6.60 11.98
CA TYR A 177 8.07 6.81 12.39
C TYR A 177 8.69 8.04 11.72
N GLU A 178 8.63 8.13 10.39
CA GLU A 178 9.19 9.27 9.64
C GLU A 178 8.51 10.61 10.02
N LYS A 179 7.20 10.56 10.32
CA LYS A 179 6.47 11.73 10.79
C LYS A 179 6.99 12.19 12.16
N ALA A 180 7.19 11.27 13.09
CA ALA A 180 7.71 11.56 14.42
C ALA A 180 9.13 12.15 14.35
N LEU A 181 10.00 11.56 13.52
CA LEU A 181 11.34 12.09 13.25
C LEU A 181 11.31 13.48 12.62
N LEU A 182 10.39 13.74 11.70
CA LEU A 182 10.25 15.06 11.08
C LEU A 182 10.02 16.15 12.13
N TYR A 183 9.07 15.97 13.06
CA TYR A 183 8.84 16.92 14.14
C TYR A 183 10.06 17.08 15.04
N TYR A 184 10.74 15.98 15.35
CA TYR A 184 11.95 16.01 16.17
C TYR A 184 13.10 16.77 15.45
N ASP A 185 13.30 16.59 14.16
CA ASP A 185 14.32 17.28 13.38
C ASP A 185 14.09 18.80 13.26
N LEU A 186 12.85 19.24 13.45
CA LEU A 186 12.50 20.65 13.50
C LEU A 186 12.98 21.34 14.79
N LYS A 187 13.50 20.59 15.80
CA LYS A 187 14.14 21.12 17.01
C LYS A 187 15.23 22.15 16.73
N LYS A 188 15.89 22.08 15.55
CA LYS A 188 16.91 23.05 15.11
C LYS A 188 16.42 24.50 15.08
N PHE A 189 15.12 24.71 14.98
CA PHE A 189 14.51 26.05 15.05
C PHE A 189 14.34 26.56 16.49
N MET A 190 14.80 25.81 17.50
CA MET A 190 14.84 26.16 18.93
C MET A 190 13.50 26.62 19.53
N THR A 191 12.38 26.17 18.94
CA THR A 191 11.06 26.43 19.50
C THR A 191 10.58 25.19 20.25
N GLY A 192 10.17 25.34 21.53
CA GLY A 192 9.64 24.25 22.33
C GLY A 192 8.40 23.59 21.71
N GLU A 193 7.70 24.27 20.80
CA GLU A 193 6.50 23.76 20.14
C GLU A 193 6.77 22.53 19.28
N TYR A 194 7.87 22.50 18.52
CA TYR A 194 8.24 21.33 17.71
C TYR A 194 8.63 20.13 18.58
N LEU A 195 9.32 20.38 19.71
CA LEU A 195 9.66 19.33 20.67
C LEU A 195 8.41 18.74 21.32
N LYS A 196 7.42 19.56 21.69
CA LYS A 196 6.12 19.09 22.20
C LYS A 196 5.39 18.26 21.15
N ALA A 197 5.37 18.73 19.89
CA ALA A 197 4.76 17.97 18.81
C ALA A 197 5.49 16.64 18.57
N ALA A 198 6.81 16.60 18.65
CA ALA A 198 7.58 15.35 18.56
C ALA A 198 7.22 14.38 19.70
N LEU A 199 7.12 14.84 20.93
CA LEU A 199 6.72 14.02 22.08
C LEU A 199 5.33 13.41 21.89
N VAL A 200 4.37 14.17 21.40
CA VAL A 200 3.02 13.66 21.08
C VAL A 200 3.09 12.60 19.96
N GLU A 201 3.91 12.80 18.93
CA GLU A 201 4.03 11.82 17.86
C GLU A 201 4.80 10.56 18.30
N PHE A 202 5.75 10.68 19.24
CA PHE A 202 6.42 9.53 19.84
C PHE A 202 5.45 8.68 20.66
N ASP A 203 4.61 9.30 21.46
CA ASP A 203 3.57 8.63 22.24
C ASP A 203 2.56 7.92 21.33
N ASN A 204 2.00 8.63 20.34
CA ASN A 204 1.12 8.05 19.32
C ASN A 204 1.78 6.85 18.60
N PHE A 205 3.08 6.94 18.29
CA PHE A 205 3.80 5.84 17.65
C PHE A 205 3.88 4.61 18.54
N GLN A 206 4.14 4.79 19.83
CA GLN A 206 4.22 3.68 20.80
C GLN A 206 2.86 3.00 20.98
N ASP A 207 1.78 3.78 20.99
CA ASP A 207 0.42 3.26 21.11
C ASP A 207 0.00 2.48 19.86
N ASP A 208 0.29 3.02 18.68
CA ASP A 208 -0.09 2.40 17.41
C ASP A 208 0.78 1.18 17.03
N PHE A 209 2.07 1.17 17.45
CA PHE A 209 3.07 0.17 17.04
C PHE A 209 3.95 -0.32 18.22
N PRO A 210 3.39 -0.90 19.27
CA PRO A 210 4.14 -1.27 20.48
C PRO A 210 5.22 -2.34 20.25
N GLY A 211 5.11 -3.14 19.18
CA GLY A 211 6.08 -4.18 18.79
C GLY A 211 7.02 -3.78 17.66
N SER A 212 7.14 -2.49 17.35
CA SER A 212 7.94 -1.95 16.25
C SER A 212 9.44 -2.13 16.48
N GLU A 213 10.18 -2.40 15.40
CA GLU A 213 11.65 -2.33 15.41
C GLU A 213 12.19 -0.90 15.69
N PHE A 214 11.36 0.13 15.49
CA PHE A 214 11.70 1.52 15.77
C PHE A 214 11.37 1.95 17.21
N ALA A 215 10.66 1.12 17.99
CA ALA A 215 10.18 1.47 19.33
C ALA A 215 11.33 1.84 20.29
N GLU A 216 12.44 1.09 20.24
CA GLU A 216 13.63 1.37 21.06
C GLU A 216 14.21 2.77 20.75
N GLU A 217 14.35 3.10 19.46
CA GLU A 217 14.88 4.40 19.05
C GLU A 217 13.93 5.55 19.40
N ILE A 218 12.65 5.37 19.19
CA ILE A 218 11.62 6.38 19.56
C ILE A 218 11.65 6.66 21.06
N ARG A 219 11.73 5.64 21.92
CA ARG A 219 11.85 5.82 23.38
C ARG A 219 13.12 6.56 23.78
N TYR A 220 14.23 6.29 23.12
CA TYR A 220 15.45 7.08 23.34
C TYR A 220 15.27 8.53 22.91
N LEU A 221 14.67 8.79 21.75
CA LEU A 221 14.45 10.15 21.24
C LEU A 221 13.46 10.94 22.11
N GLU A 222 12.54 10.27 22.76
CA GLU A 222 11.60 10.85 23.73
C GLU A 222 12.35 11.45 24.93
N ILE A 223 13.31 10.72 25.51
CA ILE A 223 14.20 11.22 26.58
C ILE A 223 14.95 12.47 26.11
N GLU A 224 15.56 12.41 24.92
CA GLU A 224 16.33 13.52 24.37
C GLU A 224 15.45 14.74 24.06
N ALA A 225 14.23 14.52 23.54
CA ALA A 225 13.28 15.58 23.24
C ALA A 225 12.79 16.28 24.50
N MET A 226 12.48 15.53 25.57
CA MET A 226 12.03 16.08 26.85
C MET A 226 13.14 16.89 27.53
N PHE A 227 14.38 16.37 27.53
CA PHE A 227 15.53 17.12 28.04
C PHE A 227 15.72 18.46 27.30
N LYS A 228 15.70 18.43 25.97
CA LYS A 228 15.82 19.66 25.16
C LYS A 228 14.64 20.61 25.38
N LEU A 229 13.45 20.09 25.59
CA LEU A 229 12.27 20.90 25.92
C LEU A 229 12.45 21.56 27.29
N ALA A 230 13.06 20.90 28.27
CA ALA A 230 13.41 21.49 29.55
C ALA A 230 14.40 22.65 29.38
N GLU A 231 15.46 22.48 28.56
CA GLU A 231 16.45 23.50 28.30
C GLU A 231 15.86 24.82 27.78
N VAL A 232 14.90 24.73 26.82
CA VAL A 232 14.28 25.90 26.18
C VAL A 232 13.05 26.44 26.92
N SER A 233 12.71 25.85 28.07
CA SER A 233 11.53 26.21 28.86
C SER A 233 11.75 27.45 29.72
N ILE A 234 10.64 28.09 30.11
CA ILE A 234 10.66 29.11 31.16
C ILE A 234 11.08 28.47 32.47
N TYR A 235 11.72 29.26 33.34
CA TYR A 235 12.35 28.79 34.57
C TYR A 235 11.41 27.94 35.45
N SER A 236 10.15 28.35 35.58
CA SER A 236 9.14 27.65 36.42
C SER A 236 8.78 26.24 35.93
N LEU A 237 9.03 25.90 34.66
CA LEU A 237 8.72 24.60 34.09
C LEU A 237 9.96 23.71 33.91
N LYS A 238 11.16 24.24 34.06
CA LYS A 238 12.39 23.49 33.82
C LYS A 238 12.51 22.26 34.70
N LYS A 239 12.30 22.43 35.99
CA LYS A 239 12.46 21.35 36.98
C LYS A 239 11.51 20.19 36.68
N GLU A 240 10.24 20.47 36.42
CA GLU A 240 9.22 19.47 36.11
C GLU A 240 9.66 18.66 34.87
N ARG A 241 10.07 19.34 33.82
CA ARG A 241 10.47 18.69 32.54
C ARG A 241 11.76 17.87 32.63
N TYR A 242 12.72 18.29 33.47
CA TYR A 242 13.88 17.45 33.75
C TYR A 242 13.51 16.21 34.56
N LEU A 243 12.52 16.29 35.45
CA LEU A 243 11.99 15.12 36.18
C LEU A 243 11.27 14.17 35.20
N GLU A 244 10.48 14.69 34.26
CA GLU A 244 9.86 13.87 33.22
C GLU A 244 10.91 13.18 32.31
N ALA A 245 12.00 13.85 31.94
CA ALA A 245 13.09 13.23 31.21
C ALA A 245 13.78 12.09 31.97
N ILE A 246 13.87 12.21 33.31
CA ILE A 246 14.37 11.14 34.18
C ILE A 246 13.41 9.96 34.20
N GLU A 247 12.10 10.22 34.34
CA GLU A 247 11.08 9.17 34.29
C GLU A 247 11.10 8.40 32.95
N PHE A 248 11.24 9.11 31.84
CA PHE A 248 11.37 8.46 30.52
C PHE A 248 12.64 7.60 30.43
N TYR A 249 13.75 8.06 31.01
CA TYR A 249 14.97 7.24 31.09
C TYR A 249 14.77 5.97 31.91
N GLU A 250 14.16 6.06 33.09
CA GLU A 250 13.91 4.90 33.95
C GLU A 250 13.05 3.86 33.24
N ASN A 251 11.96 4.29 32.61
CA ASN A 251 11.10 3.43 31.80
C ASN A 251 11.85 2.79 30.61
N PHE A 252 12.75 3.56 29.98
CA PHE A 252 13.56 3.07 28.87
C PHE A 252 14.53 1.97 29.32
N ILE A 253 15.26 2.16 30.42
CA ILE A 253 16.23 1.17 30.92
C ILE A 253 15.54 -0.10 31.39
N ASP A 254 14.39 0.00 32.03
CA ASP A 254 13.59 -1.14 32.47
C ASP A 254 13.14 -1.99 31.24
N THR A 255 12.80 -1.33 30.14
CA THR A 255 12.32 -2.01 28.95
C THR A 255 13.45 -2.51 28.04
N TYR A 256 14.54 -1.72 27.90
CA TYR A 256 15.63 -1.95 26.92
C TYR A 256 17.01 -2.00 27.63
N SER A 257 17.20 -2.91 28.58
CA SER A 257 18.39 -3.03 29.42
C SER A 257 19.73 -3.23 28.66
N ASN A 258 19.71 -3.69 27.39
CA ASN A 258 20.86 -3.88 26.53
C ASN A 258 20.85 -2.99 25.28
N SER A 259 20.22 -1.82 25.38
CA SER A 259 20.07 -0.88 24.26
C SER A 259 21.40 -0.34 23.74
N LYS A 260 21.52 -0.20 22.41
CA LYS A 260 22.59 0.54 21.78
C LYS A 260 22.60 2.04 22.17
N PHE A 261 21.49 2.56 22.66
CA PHE A 261 21.33 3.94 23.11
C PHE A 261 21.60 4.15 24.59
N GLN A 262 21.83 3.06 25.37
CA GLN A 262 21.97 3.11 26.83
C GLN A 262 22.90 4.21 27.32
N LYS A 263 24.16 4.24 26.82
CA LYS A 263 25.16 5.24 27.23
C LYS A 263 24.75 6.68 26.95
N LYS A 264 24.01 6.91 25.86
CA LYS A 264 23.52 8.25 25.51
C LYS A 264 22.38 8.66 26.42
N ALA A 265 21.46 7.73 26.69
CA ALA A 265 20.34 7.96 27.61
C ALA A 265 20.82 8.20 29.03
N GLU A 266 21.77 7.40 29.52
CA GLU A 266 22.41 7.57 30.84
C GLU A 266 23.05 8.96 31.00
N LYS A 267 23.74 9.44 29.97
CA LYS A 267 24.29 10.80 30.00
C LYS A 267 23.20 11.87 30.13
N ILE A 268 22.07 11.74 29.44
CA ILE A 268 20.95 12.69 29.56
C ILE A 268 20.36 12.64 30.97
N TYR A 269 20.26 11.46 31.57
CA TYR A 269 19.84 11.28 32.95
C TYR A 269 20.75 12.02 33.95
N GLU A 270 22.08 11.83 33.83
CA GLU A 270 23.06 12.53 34.67
C GLU A 270 22.99 14.06 34.50
N ASP A 271 22.91 14.53 33.24
CA ASP A 271 22.78 15.94 32.92
C ASP A 271 21.45 16.51 33.49
N SER A 272 20.36 15.75 33.47
CA SER A 272 19.08 16.15 34.05
C SER A 272 19.15 16.31 35.57
N LEU A 273 19.79 15.37 36.26
CA LEU A 273 20.01 15.46 37.73
C LEU A 273 20.84 16.69 38.09
N GLU A 274 21.90 16.99 37.35
CA GLU A 274 22.74 18.17 37.56
C GLU A 274 21.96 19.47 37.35
N GLN A 275 21.13 19.55 36.32
CA GLN A 275 20.27 20.73 36.09
C GLN A 275 19.26 20.93 37.21
N ILE A 276 18.66 19.88 37.74
CA ILE A 276 17.75 19.96 38.90
C ILE A 276 18.49 20.45 40.13
N ARG A 277 19.73 20.00 40.37
CA ARG A 277 20.57 20.48 41.47
C ARG A 277 20.80 21.97 41.37
N ILE A 278 21.15 22.48 40.19
CA ILE A 278 21.37 23.90 39.91
C ILE A 278 20.09 24.72 40.17
N LEU A 279 18.94 24.21 39.72
CA LEU A 279 17.64 24.89 39.92
C LEU A 279 17.16 24.94 41.36
N ASN A 280 17.70 24.13 42.27
CA ASN A 280 17.38 24.11 43.69
C ASN A 280 18.29 25.01 44.57
N THR A 281 19.37 25.57 43.96
CA THR A 281 20.29 26.53 44.59
C THR A 281 19.86 27.97 44.36
#